data_fbfd806b47136b43c98a4c1d4d29e440
#
_entry.id   fbfd806b47136b43c98a4c1d4d29e440
#
_cell.length_a   1.000
_cell.length_b   1.000
_cell.length_c   1.000
_cell.angle_alpha   90.00
_cell.angle_beta   90.00
_cell.angle_gamma   90.00
#
_symmetry.space_group_name_H-M   'P 1'
#
loop_
_entity.id
_entity.type
_entity.pdbx_description
1 polymer ?
#
loop_
_entity_poly.entity_id
_entity_poly.type
_entity_poly.pdbx_seq_one_letter_code
_entity_poly.pdbx_strand_id
1 'polypeptide(L)'
;LTNRLDSLMGNTVPRPALTKMDLERLDLDKIADYYCSLYSNPSQMTFVVTGKFDTDSIKELLTATFGRMPKVNTVSYPNKAFKLPKKTYIEEFPNDNDTQTIFDYVFCGNYQPSLKNSLTLKLMRDILQNRLLSVLREGENIVYSPYASLFYNGLPQQVFYFDLSASVDFVNTKKVEELIKQIINELRTSKVSEEELETLKKSFWVTKRKVLSDEASAEWRTNLVNLLKNGESVADFERYEQCLNSISTVDIQKAFKHFTNPDKFVLLYIGKHQKYE
;
A
#
# COMPACT_ATOMS: atom_id res chain seq x y z
N LEU A 1 -13.14 -7.26 10.08
CA LEU A 1 -12.29 -7.66 8.94
C LEU A 1 -10.91 -7.06 9.05
N THR A 2 -10.79 -5.74 8.96
CA THR A 2 -9.49 -5.02 9.02
C THR A 2 -8.64 -5.46 10.22
N ASN A 3 -9.25 -5.60 11.41
CA ASN A 3 -8.55 -6.08 12.60
C ASN A 3 -8.02 -7.52 12.44
N ARG A 4 -8.74 -8.39 11.71
CA ARG A 4 -8.28 -9.77 11.49
C ARG A 4 -7.19 -9.85 10.46
N LEU A 5 -7.32 -9.10 9.36
CA LEU A 5 -6.28 -8.97 8.37
C LEU A 5 -5.00 -8.41 9.02
N ASP A 6 -5.11 -7.31 9.77
CA ASP A 6 -4.02 -6.74 10.55
C ASP A 6 -3.37 -7.77 11.48
N SER A 7 -4.17 -8.59 12.17
CA SER A 7 -3.66 -9.65 13.05
C SER A 7 -2.90 -10.74 12.29
N LEU A 8 -3.44 -11.20 11.16
CA LEU A 8 -2.80 -12.21 10.29
C LEU A 8 -1.52 -11.67 9.64
N MET A 9 -1.52 -10.39 9.34
CA MET A 9 -0.37 -9.66 8.80
C MET A 9 0.66 -9.28 9.87
N GLY A 10 0.46 -9.74 11.10
CA GLY A 10 1.38 -9.53 12.21
C GLY A 10 1.29 -8.18 12.88
N ASN A 11 0.27 -7.40 12.58
CA ASN A 11 -0.04 -6.22 13.38
C ASN A 11 -0.60 -6.68 14.75
N THR A 12 0.28 -6.72 15.74
CA THR A 12 -0.04 -7.30 17.06
C THR A 12 -0.92 -6.41 17.94
N VAL A 13 -1.30 -5.24 17.45
CA VAL A 13 -2.22 -4.34 18.13
C VAL A 13 -3.52 -4.30 17.33
N PRO A 14 -4.50 -5.16 17.67
CA PRO A 14 -5.82 -4.98 17.11
C PRO A 14 -6.29 -3.56 17.47
N ARG A 15 -6.87 -2.87 16.51
CA ARG A 15 -7.57 -1.60 16.75
C ARG A 15 -9.04 -1.94 17.00
N PRO A 16 -9.42 -2.37 18.22
CA PRO A 16 -10.83 -2.63 18.51
C PRO A 16 -11.62 -1.35 18.29
N ALA A 17 -12.83 -1.47 17.81
CA ALA A 17 -13.75 -0.35 17.83
C ALA A 17 -13.87 0.15 19.26
N LEU A 18 -13.76 1.46 19.46
CA LEU A 18 -13.91 2.06 20.79
C LEU A 18 -15.32 1.76 21.31
N THR A 19 -15.39 1.22 22.50
CA THR A 19 -16.64 1.00 23.22
C THR A 19 -17.03 2.26 24.00
N LYS A 20 -18.30 2.34 24.43
CA LYS A 20 -18.74 3.43 25.31
C LYS A 20 -17.89 3.48 26.59
N MET A 21 -17.54 2.33 27.15
CA MET A 21 -16.69 2.24 28.36
C MET A 21 -15.26 2.74 28.10
N ASP A 22 -14.72 2.57 26.90
CA ASP A 22 -13.42 3.11 26.55
C ASP A 22 -13.47 4.65 26.49
N LEU A 23 -14.55 5.21 25.94
CA LEU A 23 -14.76 6.66 25.91
C LEU A 23 -14.90 7.25 27.31
N GLU A 24 -15.61 6.58 28.23
CA GLU A 24 -15.76 7.01 29.62
C GLU A 24 -14.46 6.98 30.45
N ARG A 25 -13.47 6.20 29.98
CA ARG A 25 -12.13 6.09 30.59
C ARG A 25 -11.10 7.08 30.04
N LEU A 26 -11.49 7.87 29.05
CA LEU A 26 -10.58 8.87 28.51
C LEU A 26 -10.26 9.92 29.58
N ASP A 27 -8.97 10.21 29.72
CA ASP A 27 -8.41 11.16 30.64
C ASP A 27 -7.66 12.20 29.84
N LEU A 28 -8.11 13.45 29.89
CA LEU A 28 -7.57 14.52 29.07
C LEU A 28 -6.08 14.81 29.40
N ASP A 29 -5.70 14.74 30.69
CA ASP A 29 -4.34 15.00 31.10
C ASP A 29 -3.39 13.92 30.56
N LYS A 30 -3.78 12.65 30.64
CA LYS A 30 -3.01 11.54 30.05
C LYS A 30 -2.91 11.64 28.53
N ILE A 31 -3.97 12.09 27.86
CA ILE A 31 -3.95 12.32 26.41
C ILE A 31 -2.96 13.45 26.08
N ALA A 32 -3.01 14.56 26.84
CA ALA A 32 -2.10 15.69 26.66
C ALA A 32 -0.63 15.29 26.91
N ASP A 33 -0.36 14.55 27.98
CA ASP A 33 0.97 14.04 28.29
C ASP A 33 1.50 13.11 27.19
N TYR A 34 0.65 12.21 26.71
CA TYR A 34 1.01 11.32 25.61
C TYR A 34 1.27 12.09 24.31
N TYR A 35 0.42 13.06 23.97
CA TYR A 35 0.62 13.94 22.82
C TYR A 35 1.95 14.69 22.92
N CYS A 36 2.22 15.32 24.07
CA CYS A 36 3.48 16.01 24.31
C CYS A 36 4.68 15.06 24.19
N SER A 37 4.57 13.83 24.69
CA SER A 37 5.66 12.83 24.55
C SER A 37 5.98 12.47 23.11
N LEU A 38 4.97 12.45 22.24
CA LEU A 38 5.14 12.16 20.80
C LEU A 38 5.75 13.32 20.03
N TYR A 39 5.37 14.55 20.36
CA TYR A 39 5.69 15.75 19.57
C TYR A 39 6.72 16.69 20.21
N SER A 40 7.28 16.36 21.35
CA SER A 40 8.30 17.18 22.01
C SER A 40 9.73 16.96 21.51
N ASN A 41 9.96 15.92 20.71
CA ASN A 41 11.30 15.59 20.23
C ASN A 41 11.49 15.91 18.74
N PRO A 42 12.02 17.11 18.39
CA PRO A 42 12.23 17.51 17.00
C PRO A 42 13.28 16.68 16.28
N SER A 43 14.18 15.98 17.01
CA SER A 43 15.19 15.12 16.37
C SER A 43 14.61 13.90 15.63
N GLN A 44 13.35 13.55 15.91
CA GLN A 44 12.62 12.47 15.26
C GLN A 44 11.60 12.98 14.24
N MET A 45 11.56 14.29 13.99
CA MET A 45 10.61 14.91 13.08
C MET A 45 11.27 15.26 11.75
N THR A 46 10.53 15.08 10.67
CA THR A 46 10.87 15.61 9.36
C THR A 46 9.80 16.62 8.96
N PHE A 47 10.21 17.86 8.75
CA PHE A 47 9.33 18.93 8.31
C PHE A 47 9.42 19.07 6.80
N VAL A 48 8.29 18.92 6.10
CA VAL A 48 8.19 19.12 4.65
C VAL A 48 7.41 20.40 4.40
N VAL A 49 8.08 21.39 3.82
CA VAL A 49 7.50 22.69 3.50
C VAL A 49 7.48 22.85 1.99
N THR A 50 6.30 23.11 1.43
CA THR A 50 6.10 23.31 -0.01
C THR A 50 5.29 24.59 -0.24
N GLY A 51 5.61 25.33 -1.29
CA GLY A 51 4.92 26.58 -1.64
C GLY A 51 5.83 27.54 -2.36
N LYS A 52 5.30 28.73 -2.64
CA LYS A 52 6.07 29.84 -3.20
C LYS A 52 6.59 30.71 -2.06
N PHE A 53 7.88 30.64 -1.78
CA PHE A 53 8.53 31.44 -0.74
C PHE A 53 9.96 31.79 -1.16
N ASP A 54 10.49 32.83 -0.55
CA ASP A 54 11.90 33.14 -0.59
C ASP A 54 12.67 32.19 0.35
N THR A 55 13.75 31.57 -0.16
CA THR A 55 14.48 30.53 0.57
C THR A 55 15.13 31.03 1.86
N ASP A 56 15.66 32.27 1.88
CA ASP A 56 16.34 32.78 3.05
C ASP A 56 15.32 33.18 4.12
N SER A 57 14.24 33.87 3.73
CA SER A 57 13.17 34.25 4.64
C SER A 57 12.52 33.04 5.32
N ILE A 58 12.23 31.95 4.55
CA ILE A 58 11.64 30.75 5.12
C ILE A 58 12.62 30.02 6.04
N LYS A 59 13.91 30.01 5.73
CA LYS A 59 14.95 29.42 6.58
C LYS A 59 15.04 30.15 7.93
N GLU A 60 14.99 31.47 7.94
CA GLU A 60 14.97 32.27 9.17
C GLU A 60 13.75 31.93 10.02
N LEU A 61 12.56 31.88 9.40
CA LEU A 61 11.32 31.54 10.09
C LEU A 61 11.35 30.14 10.68
N LEU A 62 11.79 29.14 9.92
CA LEU A 62 11.91 27.75 10.38
C LEU A 62 12.93 27.62 11.52
N THR A 63 14.03 28.35 11.44
CA THR A 63 15.04 28.40 12.52
C THR A 63 14.47 29.05 13.77
N ALA A 64 13.73 30.15 13.63
CA ALA A 64 13.11 30.84 14.75
C ALA A 64 11.98 30.05 15.43
N THR A 65 11.34 29.12 14.71
CA THR A 65 10.25 28.29 15.20
C THR A 65 10.73 26.89 15.59
N PHE A 66 10.92 26.01 14.63
CA PHE A 66 11.31 24.61 14.86
C PHE A 66 12.74 24.45 15.37
N GLY A 67 13.66 25.37 14.97
CA GLY A 67 15.05 25.38 15.47
C GLY A 67 15.19 25.70 16.95
N ARG A 68 14.16 26.28 17.58
CA ARG A 68 14.11 26.55 19.03
C ARG A 68 13.48 25.46 19.86
N MET A 69 12.94 24.40 19.21
CA MET A 69 12.38 23.27 19.94
C MET A 69 13.49 22.59 20.79
N PRO A 70 13.19 22.18 22.02
CA PRO A 70 14.20 21.60 22.90
C PRO A 70 14.74 20.29 22.34
N LYS A 71 16.06 20.08 22.42
CA LYS A 71 16.66 18.79 22.19
C LYS A 71 16.30 17.86 23.35
N VAL A 72 15.53 16.82 23.06
CA VAL A 72 15.21 15.78 24.02
C VAL A 72 15.95 14.50 23.60
N ASN A 73 16.35 13.68 24.56
CA ASN A 73 16.95 12.38 24.28
C ASN A 73 16.02 11.53 23.45
N THR A 74 16.57 10.84 22.45
CA THR A 74 15.80 9.99 21.54
C THR A 74 15.03 8.94 22.33
N VAL A 75 13.71 9.00 22.28
CA VAL A 75 12.87 7.95 22.84
C VAL A 75 12.83 6.81 21.81
N SER A 76 13.36 5.65 22.19
CA SER A 76 13.23 4.45 21.39
C SER A 76 11.81 3.91 21.55
N TYR A 77 11.02 3.99 20.51
CA TYR A 77 9.75 3.28 20.48
C TYR A 77 10.01 1.81 20.17
N PRO A 78 9.37 0.87 20.89
CA PRO A 78 9.49 -0.53 20.56
C PRO A 78 9.00 -0.75 19.13
N ASN A 79 9.93 -1.11 18.24
CA ASN A 79 9.58 -1.50 16.88
C ASN A 79 8.82 -2.84 16.96
N LYS A 80 7.50 -2.76 17.02
CA LYS A 80 6.66 -3.95 16.91
C LYS A 80 6.66 -4.38 15.45
N ALA A 81 7.67 -5.18 15.09
CA ALA A 81 7.82 -5.71 13.75
C ALA A 81 6.56 -6.48 13.32
N PHE A 82 6.04 -6.19 12.15
CA PHE A 82 5.01 -6.99 11.51
C PHE A 82 5.52 -8.43 11.35
N LYS A 83 4.75 -9.39 11.84
CA LYS A 83 5.04 -10.80 11.63
C LYS A 83 4.31 -11.25 10.38
N LEU A 84 4.95 -11.12 9.24
CA LEU A 84 4.37 -11.57 7.98
C LEU A 84 3.89 -13.03 8.06
N PRO A 85 2.75 -13.38 7.46
CA PRO A 85 2.24 -14.73 7.40
C PRO A 85 3.32 -15.68 6.88
N LYS A 86 3.51 -16.83 7.55
CA LYS A 86 4.51 -17.84 7.15
C LYS A 86 3.96 -18.89 6.19
N LYS A 87 2.63 -18.99 6.11
CA LYS A 87 1.90 -19.96 5.28
C LYS A 87 0.64 -19.30 4.73
N THR A 88 -0.07 -20.01 3.88
CA THR A 88 -1.40 -19.62 3.42
C THR A 88 -2.40 -19.64 4.58
N TYR A 89 -3.25 -18.63 4.65
CA TYR A 89 -4.42 -18.55 5.53
C TYR A 89 -5.66 -18.34 4.69
N ILE A 90 -6.69 -19.14 4.95
CA ILE A 90 -8.01 -19.00 4.34
C ILE A 90 -9.01 -18.92 5.48
N GLU A 91 -9.74 -17.83 5.57
CA GLU A 91 -10.71 -17.60 6.63
C GLU A 91 -12.03 -17.07 6.09
N GLU A 92 -13.12 -17.45 6.74
CA GLU A 92 -14.48 -17.08 6.41
C GLU A 92 -15.08 -16.26 7.55
N PHE A 93 -15.72 -15.14 7.21
CA PHE A 93 -16.42 -14.28 8.15
C PHE A 93 -17.90 -14.22 7.79
N PRO A 94 -18.78 -14.30 8.76
CA PRO A 94 -20.21 -14.14 8.51
C PRO A 94 -20.52 -12.75 7.96
N ASN A 95 -21.48 -12.68 7.06
CA ASN A 95 -22.09 -11.46 6.57
C ASN A 95 -23.60 -11.62 6.62
N ASP A 96 -24.32 -10.56 6.93
CA ASP A 96 -25.78 -10.55 6.94
C ASP A 96 -26.40 -10.67 5.52
N ASN A 97 -25.59 -10.42 4.49
CA ASN A 97 -26.00 -10.60 3.10
C ASN A 97 -25.67 -12.03 2.63
N ASP A 98 -26.72 -12.84 2.46
CA ASP A 98 -26.60 -14.25 2.06
C ASP A 98 -26.31 -14.47 0.57
N THR A 99 -26.43 -13.44 -0.26
CA THR A 99 -26.29 -13.56 -1.74
C THR A 99 -24.93 -13.12 -2.25
N GLN A 100 -24.26 -12.22 -1.54
CA GLN A 100 -22.96 -11.68 -1.95
C GLN A 100 -21.87 -11.97 -0.95
N THR A 101 -20.69 -12.25 -1.47
CA THR A 101 -19.46 -12.46 -0.71
C THR A 101 -18.41 -11.45 -1.15
N ILE A 102 -17.79 -10.76 -0.21
CA ILE A 102 -16.59 -10.00 -0.47
C ILE A 102 -15.40 -10.95 -0.35
N PHE A 103 -14.51 -10.82 -1.27
CA PHE A 103 -13.35 -11.66 -1.45
C PHE A 103 -12.10 -10.78 -1.43
N ASP A 104 -11.19 -11.04 -0.48
CA ASP A 104 -9.89 -10.38 -0.38
C ASP A 104 -8.77 -11.40 -0.50
N TYR A 105 -8.00 -11.30 -1.57
CA TYR A 105 -6.84 -12.17 -1.85
C TYR A 105 -5.57 -11.34 -1.69
N VAL A 106 -4.83 -11.57 -0.61
CA VAL A 106 -3.72 -10.72 -0.20
C VAL A 106 -2.38 -11.43 -0.30
N PHE A 107 -1.47 -10.85 -1.07
CA PHE A 107 -0.06 -11.19 -1.05
C PHE A 107 0.70 -10.17 -0.21
N CYS A 108 1.64 -10.65 0.60
CA CYS A 108 2.46 -9.80 1.44
C CYS A 108 3.87 -10.35 1.61
N GLY A 109 4.79 -9.46 1.87
CA GLY A 109 6.19 -9.85 2.03
C GLY A 109 7.10 -8.68 2.37
N ASN A 110 8.40 -8.97 2.38
CA ASN A 110 9.42 -7.96 2.55
C ASN A 110 9.55 -7.12 1.27
N TYR A 111 9.80 -5.83 1.46
CA TYR A 111 10.03 -4.86 0.41
C TYR A 111 11.38 -4.18 0.62
N GLN A 112 12.16 -4.05 -0.42
CA GLN A 112 13.39 -3.25 -0.38
C GLN A 112 13.12 -1.89 -1.02
N PRO A 113 13.19 -0.78 -0.25
CA PRO A 113 12.93 0.56 -0.75
C PRO A 113 13.93 0.92 -1.87
N SER A 114 13.40 1.23 -3.03
CA SER A 114 14.11 1.85 -4.13
C SER A 114 13.12 2.39 -5.15
N LEU A 115 13.50 3.42 -5.89
CA LEU A 115 12.66 3.96 -6.96
C LEU A 115 12.25 2.86 -7.98
N LYS A 116 13.19 1.99 -8.38
CA LYS A 116 12.89 0.91 -9.33
C LYS A 116 11.85 -0.07 -8.75
N ASN A 117 11.99 -0.47 -7.50
CA ASN A 117 11.06 -1.40 -6.87
C ASN A 117 9.66 -0.78 -6.68
N SER A 118 9.58 0.48 -6.25
CA SER A 118 8.29 1.15 -6.09
C SER A 118 7.57 1.36 -7.43
N LEU A 119 8.29 1.73 -8.48
CA LEU A 119 7.73 1.83 -9.83
C LEU A 119 7.29 0.48 -10.38
N THR A 120 8.10 -0.56 -10.17
CA THR A 120 7.77 -1.92 -10.60
C THR A 120 6.50 -2.43 -9.91
N LEU A 121 6.37 -2.24 -8.58
CA LEU A 121 5.16 -2.62 -7.84
C LEU A 121 3.92 -1.87 -8.32
N LYS A 122 4.04 -0.57 -8.62
CA LYS A 122 2.93 0.23 -9.17
C LYS A 122 2.51 -0.26 -10.55
N LEU A 123 3.47 -0.56 -11.44
CA LEU A 123 3.19 -1.13 -12.76
C LEU A 123 2.53 -2.50 -12.63
N MET A 124 3.01 -3.36 -11.73
CA MET A 124 2.38 -4.66 -11.44
C MET A 124 0.92 -4.48 -10.99
N ARG A 125 0.64 -3.52 -10.11
CA ARG A 125 -0.72 -3.24 -9.65
C ARG A 125 -1.63 -2.86 -10.81
N ASP A 126 -1.18 -2.00 -11.73
CA ASP A 126 -2.00 -1.55 -12.85
C ASP A 126 -2.20 -2.66 -13.90
N ILE A 127 -1.16 -3.46 -14.18
CA ILE A 127 -1.29 -4.65 -15.02
C ILE A 127 -2.30 -5.61 -14.43
N LEU A 128 -2.21 -5.87 -13.13
CA LEU A 128 -3.12 -6.78 -12.43
C LEU A 128 -4.56 -6.25 -12.42
N GLN A 129 -4.74 -4.95 -12.18
CA GLN A 129 -6.04 -4.29 -12.27
C GLN A 129 -6.67 -4.46 -13.66
N ASN A 130 -5.88 -4.26 -14.72
CA ASN A 130 -6.35 -4.43 -16.09
C ASN A 130 -6.75 -5.89 -16.38
N ARG A 131 -5.98 -6.89 -15.91
CA ARG A 131 -6.34 -8.31 -16.07
C ARG A 131 -7.61 -8.66 -15.30
N LEU A 132 -7.77 -8.18 -14.06
CA LEU A 132 -8.98 -8.42 -13.28
C LEU A 132 -10.21 -7.84 -13.97
N LEU A 133 -10.13 -6.61 -14.49
CA LEU A 133 -11.23 -5.99 -15.24
C LEU A 133 -11.55 -6.80 -16.52
N SER A 134 -10.54 -7.09 -17.31
CA SER A 134 -10.72 -7.80 -18.59
C SER A 134 -11.30 -9.20 -18.40
N VAL A 135 -10.84 -9.95 -17.41
CA VAL A 135 -11.28 -11.35 -17.21
C VAL A 135 -12.59 -11.42 -16.42
N LEU A 136 -12.67 -10.75 -15.26
CA LEU A 136 -13.80 -10.95 -14.34
C LEU A 136 -15.02 -10.10 -14.70
N ARG A 137 -14.82 -8.91 -15.24
CA ARG A 137 -15.90 -7.98 -15.60
C ARG A 137 -16.30 -8.11 -17.06
N GLU A 138 -15.35 -7.95 -17.98
CA GLU A 138 -15.63 -7.89 -19.42
C GLU A 138 -15.80 -9.27 -20.05
N GLY A 139 -14.97 -10.24 -19.65
CA GLY A 139 -15.03 -11.61 -20.18
C GLY A 139 -16.15 -12.44 -19.56
N GLU A 140 -16.13 -12.58 -18.25
CA GLU A 140 -17.05 -13.48 -17.53
C GLU A 140 -18.30 -12.78 -16.99
N ASN A 141 -18.27 -11.46 -16.84
CA ASN A 141 -19.36 -10.63 -16.31
C ASN A 141 -19.88 -11.10 -14.93
N ILE A 142 -18.99 -11.63 -14.09
CA ILE A 142 -19.34 -12.16 -12.75
C ILE A 142 -18.97 -11.23 -11.61
N VAL A 143 -18.16 -10.20 -11.89
CA VAL A 143 -17.75 -9.19 -10.90
C VAL A 143 -17.90 -7.81 -11.52
N TYR A 144 -18.62 -6.92 -10.83
CA TYR A 144 -18.83 -5.56 -11.31
C TYR A 144 -17.61 -4.67 -11.16
N SER A 145 -16.96 -4.71 -10.01
CA SER A 145 -15.83 -3.81 -9.68
C SER A 145 -14.70 -4.57 -8.99
N PRO A 146 -13.95 -5.41 -9.72
CA PRO A 146 -12.75 -6.02 -9.15
C PRO A 146 -11.69 -4.93 -8.96
N TYR A 147 -10.96 -5.02 -7.84
CA TYR A 147 -10.01 -3.99 -7.46
C TYR A 147 -8.68 -4.59 -7.03
N ALA A 148 -7.59 -4.03 -7.52
CA ALA A 148 -6.23 -4.33 -7.08
C ALA A 148 -5.65 -3.13 -6.33
N SER A 149 -5.36 -3.29 -5.05
CA SER A 149 -4.68 -2.28 -4.25
C SER A 149 -3.23 -2.67 -3.97
N LEU A 150 -2.41 -1.67 -3.77
CA LEU A 150 -1.01 -1.81 -3.41
C LEU A 150 -0.70 -0.90 -2.23
N PHE A 151 -0.18 -1.49 -1.18
CA PHE A 151 0.47 -0.78 -0.10
C PHE A 151 1.92 -1.24 0.00
N TYR A 152 2.85 -0.31 0.16
CA TYR A 152 4.23 -0.61 0.52
C TYR A 152 4.79 0.48 1.43
N ASN A 153 5.70 0.10 2.30
CA ASN A 153 6.27 0.98 3.31
C ASN A 153 7.75 0.66 3.54
N GLY A 154 8.58 1.68 3.57
CA GLY A 154 10.00 1.56 3.92
C GLY A 154 10.23 1.69 5.43
N LEU A 155 9.35 2.40 6.14
CA LEU A 155 9.43 2.68 7.56
C LEU A 155 8.09 2.44 8.25
N PRO A 156 8.02 1.96 9.48
CA PRO A 156 9.15 1.48 10.32
C PRO A 156 9.67 0.11 9.90
N GLN A 157 8.99 -0.58 8.99
CA GLN A 157 9.37 -1.89 8.46
C GLN A 157 9.16 -1.94 6.95
N GLN A 158 10.10 -2.57 6.26
CA GLN A 158 10.11 -2.72 4.81
C GLN A 158 9.18 -3.85 4.37
N VAL A 159 7.93 -3.51 4.09
CA VAL A 159 6.88 -4.48 3.72
C VAL A 159 6.04 -3.98 2.54
N PHE A 160 5.44 -4.92 1.84
CA PHE A 160 4.43 -4.66 0.82
C PHE A 160 3.19 -5.52 1.04
N TYR A 161 2.06 -5.06 0.51
CA TYR A 161 0.79 -5.78 0.42
C TYR A 161 0.16 -5.52 -0.94
N PHE A 162 -0.17 -6.61 -1.64
CA PHE A 162 -1.09 -6.60 -2.76
C PHE A 162 -2.40 -7.19 -2.31
N ASP A 163 -3.48 -6.43 -2.44
CA ASP A 163 -4.82 -6.87 -2.08
C ASP A 163 -5.69 -6.84 -3.35
N LEU A 164 -6.27 -8.00 -3.68
CA LEU A 164 -7.19 -8.20 -4.78
C LEU A 164 -8.57 -8.42 -4.17
N SER A 165 -9.43 -7.42 -4.29
CA SER A 165 -10.76 -7.43 -3.70
C SER A 165 -11.85 -7.43 -4.76
N ALA A 166 -12.90 -8.18 -4.50
CA ALA A 166 -14.09 -8.22 -5.34
C ALA A 166 -15.33 -8.55 -4.51
N SER A 167 -16.48 -7.97 -4.90
CA SER A 167 -17.79 -8.44 -4.44
C SER A 167 -18.38 -9.34 -5.52
N VAL A 168 -18.80 -10.52 -5.14
CA VAL A 168 -19.23 -11.58 -6.05
C VAL A 168 -20.43 -12.32 -5.47
N ASP A 169 -21.33 -12.77 -6.35
CA ASP A 169 -22.39 -13.65 -5.93
C ASP A 169 -21.83 -14.97 -5.37
N PHE A 170 -22.39 -15.43 -4.28
CA PHE A 170 -21.98 -16.65 -3.57
C PHE A 170 -21.70 -17.84 -4.52
N VAL A 171 -22.56 -18.04 -5.51
CA VAL A 171 -22.46 -19.15 -6.46
C VAL A 171 -21.24 -19.05 -7.38
N ASN A 172 -20.60 -17.89 -7.49
CA ASN A 172 -19.45 -17.62 -8.33
C ASN A 172 -18.13 -17.56 -7.56
N THR A 173 -18.12 -17.67 -6.24
CA THR A 173 -16.93 -17.50 -5.41
C THR A 173 -15.78 -18.41 -5.82
N LYS A 174 -16.06 -19.70 -6.06
CA LYS A 174 -15.07 -20.68 -6.51
C LYS A 174 -14.50 -20.33 -7.89
N LYS A 175 -15.37 -19.94 -8.82
CA LYS A 175 -14.95 -19.56 -10.19
C LYS A 175 -14.05 -18.31 -10.15
N VAL A 176 -14.40 -17.31 -9.36
CA VAL A 176 -13.57 -16.10 -9.20
C VAL A 176 -12.20 -16.43 -8.61
N GLU A 177 -12.14 -17.29 -7.60
CA GLU A 177 -10.88 -17.72 -7.02
C GLU A 177 -9.99 -18.43 -8.05
N GLU A 178 -10.56 -19.34 -8.84
CA GLU A 178 -9.83 -20.05 -9.90
C GLU A 178 -9.29 -19.08 -10.97
N LEU A 179 -10.12 -18.13 -11.41
CA LEU A 179 -9.72 -17.11 -12.40
C LEU A 179 -8.61 -16.20 -11.87
N ILE A 180 -8.67 -15.77 -10.61
CA ILE A 180 -7.60 -14.99 -9.99
C ILE A 180 -6.29 -15.79 -9.94
N LYS A 181 -6.35 -17.07 -9.55
CA LYS A 181 -5.18 -17.95 -9.58
C LYS A 181 -4.60 -18.11 -10.97
N GLN A 182 -5.46 -18.23 -11.99
CA GLN A 182 -5.04 -18.31 -13.40
C GLN A 182 -4.35 -17.02 -13.85
N ILE A 183 -4.94 -15.84 -13.57
CA ILE A 183 -4.35 -14.52 -13.86
C ILE A 183 -2.95 -14.40 -13.22
N ILE A 184 -2.84 -14.71 -11.94
CA ILE A 184 -1.57 -14.65 -11.22
C ILE A 184 -0.55 -15.61 -11.85
N ASN A 185 -0.94 -16.85 -12.16
CA ASN A 185 -0.03 -17.80 -12.78
C ASN A 185 0.41 -17.37 -14.18
N GLU A 186 -0.48 -16.84 -14.99
CA GLU A 186 -0.14 -16.28 -16.31
C GLU A 186 0.92 -15.16 -16.18
N LEU A 187 0.68 -14.17 -15.32
CA LEU A 187 1.60 -13.05 -15.10
C LEU A 187 2.96 -13.48 -14.51
N ARG A 188 3.01 -14.61 -13.84
CA ARG A 188 4.26 -15.22 -13.33
C ARG A 188 5.02 -15.98 -14.41
N THR A 189 4.31 -16.63 -15.34
CA THR A 189 4.92 -17.54 -16.35
C THR A 189 5.16 -16.86 -17.68
N SER A 190 4.33 -15.91 -18.05
CA SER A 190 4.39 -15.18 -19.32
C SER A 190 4.80 -13.73 -19.12
N LYS A 191 5.41 -13.14 -20.15
CA LYS A 191 5.69 -11.71 -20.17
C LYS A 191 4.46 -10.94 -20.62
N VAL A 192 4.23 -9.77 -20.04
CA VAL A 192 3.29 -8.80 -20.61
C VAL A 192 3.81 -8.30 -21.96
N SER A 193 2.94 -7.77 -22.81
CA SER A 193 3.37 -7.19 -24.08
C SER A 193 4.18 -5.91 -23.87
N GLU A 194 5.12 -5.63 -24.77
CA GLU A 194 5.86 -4.37 -24.74
C GLU A 194 4.91 -3.16 -24.91
N GLU A 195 3.88 -3.30 -25.74
CA GLU A 195 2.89 -2.26 -25.97
C GLU A 195 2.10 -1.92 -24.69
N GLU A 196 1.66 -2.94 -23.93
CA GLU A 196 0.97 -2.75 -22.65
C GLU A 196 1.87 -2.02 -21.64
N LEU A 197 3.13 -2.47 -21.51
CA LEU A 197 4.08 -1.86 -20.59
C LEU A 197 4.40 -0.42 -20.96
N GLU A 198 4.64 -0.14 -22.23
CA GLU A 198 4.93 1.23 -22.71
C GLU A 198 3.74 2.17 -22.55
N THR A 199 2.52 1.68 -22.72
CA THR A 199 1.30 2.45 -22.49
C THR A 199 1.18 2.87 -21.02
N LEU A 200 1.44 1.95 -20.09
CA LEU A 200 1.44 2.23 -18.64
C LEU A 200 2.57 3.20 -18.26
N LYS A 201 3.77 3.01 -18.78
CA LYS A 201 4.88 3.94 -18.54
C LYS A 201 4.56 5.36 -18.98
N LYS A 202 3.97 5.54 -20.18
CA LYS A 202 3.53 6.85 -20.67
C LYS A 202 2.52 7.49 -19.71
N SER A 203 1.52 6.73 -19.24
CA SER A 203 0.53 7.20 -18.26
C SER A 203 1.19 7.65 -16.96
N PHE A 204 2.13 6.86 -16.44
CA PHE A 204 2.88 7.20 -15.22
C PHE A 204 3.70 8.48 -15.39
N TRP A 205 4.36 8.64 -16.54
CA TRP A 205 5.14 9.83 -16.83
C TRP A 205 4.29 11.09 -16.95
N VAL A 206 3.15 11.00 -17.66
CA VAL A 206 2.21 12.12 -17.76
C VAL A 206 1.71 12.54 -16.37
N THR A 207 1.31 11.59 -15.54
CA THR A 207 0.87 11.86 -14.17
C THR A 207 2.00 12.51 -13.35
N LYS A 208 3.23 11.99 -13.46
CA LYS A 208 4.38 12.53 -12.74
C LYS A 208 4.72 13.95 -13.18
N ARG A 209 4.73 14.22 -14.48
CA ARG A 209 4.97 15.58 -15.03
C ARG A 209 3.96 16.60 -14.51
N LYS A 210 2.69 16.22 -14.40
CA LYS A 210 1.66 17.09 -13.85
C LYS A 210 1.94 17.45 -12.38
N VAL A 211 2.41 16.48 -11.59
CA VAL A 211 2.84 16.73 -10.19
C VAL A 211 4.06 17.64 -10.12
N LEU A 212 4.96 17.56 -11.08
CA LEU A 212 6.19 18.38 -11.14
C LEU A 212 5.94 19.80 -11.65
N SER A 213 4.72 20.15 -12.08
CA SER A 213 4.38 21.51 -12.48
C SER A 213 4.37 22.47 -11.28
N ASP A 214 4.68 23.74 -11.51
CA ASP A 214 4.77 24.78 -10.48
C ASP A 214 3.45 25.04 -9.73
N GLU A 215 2.33 24.59 -10.29
CA GLU A 215 0.98 24.81 -9.73
C GLU A 215 0.54 23.74 -8.73
N ALA A 216 1.33 22.69 -8.54
CA ALA A 216 0.94 21.49 -7.79
C ALA A 216 1.57 21.37 -6.40
N SER A 217 1.55 22.44 -5.58
CA SER A 217 2.24 22.46 -4.27
C SER A 217 1.73 21.40 -3.27
N ALA A 218 0.43 21.07 -3.30
CA ALA A 218 -0.15 20.05 -2.43
C ALA A 218 0.29 18.64 -2.84
N GLU A 219 0.34 18.38 -4.13
CA GLU A 219 0.83 17.14 -4.72
C GLU A 219 2.33 16.95 -4.46
N TRP A 220 3.13 18.03 -4.54
CA TRP A 220 4.53 18.02 -4.16
C TRP A 220 4.71 17.56 -2.71
N ARG A 221 3.97 18.17 -1.77
CA ARG A 221 4.01 17.81 -0.36
C ARG A 221 3.70 16.32 -0.17
N THR A 222 2.61 15.84 -0.75
CA THR A 222 2.18 14.44 -0.65
C THR A 222 3.23 13.49 -1.21
N ASN A 223 3.82 13.81 -2.36
CA ASN A 223 4.87 12.99 -2.98
C ASN A 223 6.14 12.96 -2.12
N LEU A 224 6.59 14.10 -1.59
CA LEU A 224 7.78 14.17 -0.73
C LEU A 224 7.58 13.38 0.56
N VAL A 225 6.43 13.53 1.22
CA VAL A 225 6.10 12.77 2.43
C VAL A 225 6.08 11.26 2.17
N ASN A 226 5.44 10.83 1.06
CA ASN A 226 5.39 9.41 0.70
C ASN A 226 6.78 8.85 0.37
N LEU A 227 7.59 9.60 -0.35
CA LEU A 227 8.96 9.23 -0.69
C LEU A 227 9.79 9.00 0.58
N LEU A 228 9.73 9.94 1.53
CA LEU A 228 10.43 9.83 2.82
C LEU A 228 9.92 8.64 3.66
N LYS A 229 8.59 8.42 3.71
CA LYS A 229 8.00 7.26 4.38
C LYS A 229 8.44 5.92 3.77
N ASN A 230 8.62 5.90 2.46
CA ASN A 230 9.05 4.70 1.74
C ASN A 230 10.57 4.47 1.83
N GLY A 231 11.32 5.37 2.46
CA GLY A 231 12.78 5.29 2.52
C GLY A 231 13.46 5.55 1.17
N GLU A 232 12.77 6.30 0.29
CA GLU A 232 13.28 6.70 -1.04
C GLU A 232 13.99 8.07 -0.94
N SER A 233 14.81 8.41 -1.93
CA SER A 233 15.58 9.66 -1.96
C SER A 233 14.86 10.77 -2.72
N VAL A 234 15.01 12.02 -2.27
CA VAL A 234 14.53 13.20 -3.03
C VAL A 234 15.20 13.25 -4.42
N ALA A 235 16.46 12.82 -4.55
CA ALA A 235 17.16 12.73 -5.84
C ALA A 235 16.49 11.76 -6.84
N ASP A 236 15.58 10.90 -6.37
CA ASP A 236 14.81 10.00 -7.23
C ASP A 236 13.81 10.73 -8.14
N PHE A 237 13.47 11.99 -7.83
CA PHE A 237 12.69 12.83 -8.74
C PHE A 237 13.40 13.06 -10.06
N GLU A 238 14.70 13.36 -10.03
CA GLU A 238 15.50 13.61 -11.24
C GLU A 238 15.69 12.35 -12.10
N ARG A 239 15.74 11.19 -11.44
CA ARG A 239 15.97 9.88 -12.10
C ARG A 239 14.67 9.15 -12.45
N TYR A 240 13.50 9.73 -12.16
CA TYR A 240 12.22 9.04 -12.28
C TYR A 240 11.99 8.51 -13.71
N GLU A 241 12.10 9.37 -14.72
CA GLU A 241 11.86 8.99 -16.12
C GLU A 241 12.84 7.93 -16.59
N GLN A 242 14.12 8.12 -16.34
CA GLN A 242 15.17 7.16 -16.70
C GLN A 242 14.92 5.80 -16.02
N CYS A 243 14.58 5.81 -14.73
CA CYS A 243 14.30 4.60 -13.99
C CYS A 243 13.05 3.90 -14.51
N LEU A 244 11.97 4.65 -14.77
CA LEU A 244 10.71 4.12 -15.32
C LEU A 244 10.97 3.44 -16.69
N ASN A 245 11.70 4.11 -17.58
CA ASN A 245 12.02 3.59 -18.91
C ASN A 245 12.93 2.36 -18.87
N SER A 246 13.74 2.19 -17.83
CA SER A 246 14.63 1.04 -17.65
C SER A 246 13.91 -0.25 -17.25
N ILE A 247 12.65 -0.18 -16.82
CA ILE A 247 11.87 -1.36 -16.43
C ILE A 247 11.42 -2.12 -17.68
N SER A 248 11.80 -3.38 -17.79
CA SER A 248 11.47 -4.26 -18.92
C SER A 248 10.30 -5.22 -18.57
N THR A 249 9.73 -5.85 -19.60
CA THR A 249 8.74 -6.92 -19.43
C THR A 249 9.31 -8.12 -18.64
N VAL A 250 10.63 -8.35 -18.73
CA VAL A 250 11.33 -9.37 -17.92
C VAL A 250 11.37 -8.96 -16.45
N ASP A 251 11.60 -7.66 -16.16
CA ASP A 251 11.58 -7.17 -14.77
C ASP A 251 10.18 -7.34 -14.16
N ILE A 252 9.13 -7.03 -14.90
CA ILE A 252 7.73 -7.22 -14.47
C ILE A 252 7.45 -8.70 -14.18
N GLN A 253 7.82 -9.61 -15.08
CA GLN A 253 7.63 -11.05 -14.87
C GLN A 253 8.39 -11.56 -13.63
N LYS A 254 9.64 -11.15 -13.46
CA LYS A 254 10.44 -11.48 -12.26
C LYS A 254 9.80 -10.95 -10.98
N ALA A 255 9.25 -9.74 -11.04
CA ALA A 255 8.56 -9.13 -9.92
C ALA A 255 7.27 -9.90 -9.56
N PHE A 256 6.45 -10.29 -10.53
CA PHE A 256 5.30 -11.16 -10.27
C PHE A 256 5.74 -12.48 -9.62
N LYS A 257 6.80 -13.13 -10.11
CA LYS A 257 7.34 -14.34 -9.46
C LYS A 257 7.74 -14.12 -8.02
N HIS A 258 8.33 -12.97 -7.72
CA HIS A 258 8.84 -12.65 -6.38
C HIS A 258 7.74 -12.22 -5.41
N PHE A 259 6.83 -11.33 -5.85
CA PHE A 259 5.87 -10.68 -4.97
C PHE A 259 4.52 -11.40 -4.86
N THR A 260 4.20 -12.34 -5.74
CA THR A 260 2.96 -13.13 -5.70
C THR A 260 3.25 -14.62 -5.55
N ASN A 261 3.58 -15.06 -4.33
CA ASN A 261 3.84 -16.48 -4.07
C ASN A 261 2.51 -17.25 -3.94
N PRO A 262 2.23 -18.25 -4.82
CA PRO A 262 0.99 -19.01 -4.80
C PRO A 262 0.83 -19.93 -3.57
N ASP A 263 1.91 -20.20 -2.85
CA ASP A 263 1.91 -21.03 -1.63
C ASP A 263 1.83 -20.18 -0.36
N LYS A 264 1.78 -18.84 -0.50
CA LYS A 264 1.83 -17.93 0.63
C LYS A 264 0.99 -16.68 0.38
N PHE A 265 -0.26 -16.74 0.78
CA PHE A 265 -1.22 -15.65 0.67
C PHE A 265 -2.22 -15.69 1.84
N VAL A 266 -2.97 -14.63 1.99
CA VAL A 266 -4.14 -14.57 2.86
C VAL A 266 -5.36 -14.43 1.98
N LEU A 267 -6.36 -15.30 2.19
CA LEU A 267 -7.63 -15.27 1.49
C LEU A 267 -8.75 -15.15 2.52
N LEU A 268 -9.50 -14.08 2.43
CA LEU A 268 -10.62 -13.81 3.31
C LEU A 268 -11.91 -13.79 2.52
N TYR A 269 -12.91 -14.52 3.00
CA TYR A 269 -14.27 -14.45 2.52
C TYR A 269 -15.15 -13.76 3.58
N ILE A 270 -15.88 -12.72 3.18
CA ILE A 270 -16.89 -12.08 4.01
C ILE A 270 -18.24 -12.42 3.42
N GLY A 271 -18.89 -13.39 4.00
CA GLY A 271 -20.08 -14.05 3.48
C GLY A 271 -19.84 -15.54 3.29
N LYS A 272 -20.80 -16.20 2.67
CA LYS A 272 -20.67 -17.61 2.32
C LYS A 272 -19.74 -17.78 1.11
N HIS A 273 -19.03 -18.89 1.04
CA HIS A 273 -18.29 -19.28 -0.16
C HIS A 273 -18.53 -20.76 -0.50
N GLN A 274 -18.37 -21.11 -1.77
CA GLN A 274 -18.44 -22.51 -2.20
C GLN A 274 -17.16 -23.23 -1.77
N LYS A 275 -17.28 -24.26 -0.95
CA LYS A 275 -16.16 -25.11 -0.54
C LYS A 275 -15.76 -26.03 -1.69
N TYR A 276 -14.48 -26.31 -1.78
CA TYR A 276 -13.98 -27.39 -2.64
C TYR A 276 -14.42 -28.73 -2.01
N GLU A 277 -15.04 -29.59 -2.80
CA GLU A 277 -15.35 -30.96 -2.42
C GLU A 277 -14.08 -31.83 -2.37
#